data_1f9a10607bafdbe38c2bed7ec5145fbb
#
_entry.id   1f9a10607bafdbe38c2bed7ec5145fbb
#
_cell.length_a   1.000
_cell.length_b   1.000
_cell.length_c   1.000
_cell.angle_alpha   90.00
_cell.angle_beta   90.00
_cell.angle_gamma   90.00
#
_symmetry.space_group_name_H-M   'P 1'
#
loop_
_entity.id
_entity.type
_entity.pdbx_description
1 polymer ?
#
loop_
_entity_poly.entity_id
_entity_poly.type
_entity_poly.pdbx_seq_one_letter_code
_entity_poly.pdbx_strand_id
1 'polypeptide(L)'
;MNTGTVPLMHLGIRNERTPLERRVAAPPQAVESLIDLGFTVSVERDAGASAGFDDAAYETAGATVVDALGGESVDLLLTVSPPTPEAAGAVKDDGVLVGLLAPGSNPTLENDLERRSITAIAMELIPRTTLAQSMDALSSQATAAGYAAVLTGATELPKFMPMFVTAAGTVPPARVLVLGVGVAGLQAIATAKRLGAIVYAYDIRPETKEQVESLGGRFVDAPTQEMDDGGYARAVDEDVASRQREILAGVVADSDLVITTAQVPGRTAPRLVEQDVVASMRPGSLIIDMAAGSGGNVEGSRPDEEVLIEGVRILGPTDLASNVAADASRMYGRNLIELITRMVTDDGFSVCLLYTSPS
;
A
#
# COMPACT_ATOMS: atom_id res chain seq x y z
N MET A 1 -26.99 -11.07 39.40
CA MET A 1 -26.32 -11.07 38.11
C MET A 1 -25.89 -9.64 37.86
N ASN A 2 -24.62 -9.37 38.08
CA ASN A 2 -24.06 -8.01 37.95
C ASN A 2 -23.72 -7.81 36.49
N THR A 3 -24.58 -7.15 35.73
CA THR A 3 -24.27 -6.67 34.39
C THR A 3 -23.30 -5.50 34.57
N GLY A 4 -22.04 -5.84 34.77
CA GLY A 4 -20.97 -4.85 34.71
C GLY A 4 -20.98 -4.27 33.29
N THR A 5 -21.42 -3.05 33.15
CA THR A 5 -21.25 -2.25 31.95
C THR A 5 -19.74 -2.12 31.75
N VAL A 6 -19.21 -2.79 30.70
CA VAL A 6 -17.85 -2.53 30.23
C VAL A 6 -17.79 -1.02 29.96
N PRO A 7 -16.82 -0.27 30.50
CA PRO A 7 -16.73 1.15 30.21
C PRO A 7 -16.60 1.35 28.70
N LEU A 8 -17.50 2.16 28.14
CA LEU A 8 -17.48 2.55 26.73
C LEU A 8 -16.13 3.20 26.44
N MET A 9 -15.29 2.55 25.62
CA MET A 9 -14.02 3.12 25.19
C MET A 9 -14.29 4.19 24.14
N HIS A 10 -13.57 5.30 24.24
CA HIS A 10 -13.65 6.41 23.30
C HIS A 10 -12.61 6.20 22.18
N LEU A 11 -13.09 6.07 20.94
CA LEU A 11 -12.28 5.89 19.76
C LEU A 11 -12.25 7.16 18.93
N GLY A 12 -11.05 7.57 18.51
CA GLY A 12 -10.82 8.72 17.66
C GLY A 12 -10.42 8.31 16.23
N ILE A 13 -10.98 8.98 15.25
CA ILE A 13 -10.57 8.91 13.84
C ILE A 13 -10.06 10.28 13.43
N ARG A 14 -8.77 10.36 13.11
CA ARG A 14 -8.15 11.63 12.77
C ARG A 14 -8.30 11.99 11.30
N ASN A 15 -8.15 13.28 11.01
CA ASN A 15 -7.91 13.79 9.67
C ASN A 15 -6.41 13.65 9.35
N GLU A 16 -6.10 12.94 8.26
CA GLU A 16 -4.73 12.72 7.79
C GLU A 16 -4.20 13.97 7.09
N ARG A 17 -3.64 14.92 7.83
CA ARG A 17 -3.25 16.25 7.33
C ARG A 17 -1.95 16.26 6.52
N THR A 18 -1.62 15.17 5.83
CA THR A 18 -0.48 15.09 4.90
C THR A 18 -0.95 15.35 3.48
N PRO A 19 -0.21 16.13 2.66
CA PRO A 19 -0.71 16.57 1.34
C PRO A 19 -1.05 15.43 0.36
N LEU A 20 -0.38 14.29 0.47
CA LEU A 20 -0.56 13.14 -0.42
C LEU A 20 -1.57 12.13 0.10
N GLU A 21 -1.85 12.13 1.42
CA GLU A 21 -2.80 11.19 2.01
C GLU A 21 -4.23 11.69 1.86
N ARG A 22 -5.05 10.91 1.16
CA ARG A 22 -6.48 11.18 0.95
C ARG A 22 -7.38 10.17 1.60
N ARG A 23 -6.80 9.07 2.10
CA ARG A 23 -7.55 8.01 2.79
C ARG A 23 -7.95 8.47 4.19
N VAL A 24 -8.92 7.79 4.75
CA VAL A 24 -9.30 7.88 6.15
C VAL A 24 -9.28 6.49 6.76
N ALA A 25 -8.87 6.38 8.02
CA ALA A 25 -8.71 5.09 8.68
C ALA A 25 -10.03 4.30 8.78
N ALA A 26 -11.13 4.97 9.10
CA ALA A 26 -12.45 4.34 9.17
C ALA A 26 -13.49 5.20 8.44
N PRO A 27 -14.03 4.75 7.28
CA PRO A 27 -15.17 5.37 6.62
C PRO A 27 -16.48 5.15 7.41
N PRO A 28 -17.59 5.86 7.08
CA PRO A 28 -18.84 5.80 7.85
C PRO A 28 -19.34 4.37 8.13
N GLN A 29 -19.26 3.44 7.17
CA GLN A 29 -19.65 2.05 7.37
C GLN A 29 -18.79 1.32 8.43
N ALA A 30 -17.51 1.70 8.54
CA ALA A 30 -16.64 1.16 9.58
C ALA A 30 -17.00 1.73 10.96
N VAL A 31 -17.45 2.98 11.02
CA VAL A 31 -17.95 3.62 12.27
C VAL A 31 -19.14 2.87 12.82
N GLU A 32 -20.13 2.52 11.99
CA GLU A 32 -21.28 1.71 12.42
C GLU A 32 -20.83 0.41 13.10
N SER A 33 -19.88 -0.31 12.48
CA SER A 33 -19.33 -1.55 13.06
C SER A 33 -18.59 -1.32 14.38
N LEU A 34 -17.86 -0.21 14.52
CA LEU A 34 -17.16 0.14 15.77
C LEU A 34 -18.14 0.49 16.91
N ILE A 35 -19.24 1.14 16.59
CA ILE A 35 -20.32 1.43 17.56
C ILE A 35 -21.01 0.14 18.00
N ASP A 36 -21.27 -0.77 17.07
CA ASP A 36 -21.83 -2.10 17.38
C ASP A 36 -20.91 -2.93 18.30
N LEU A 37 -19.58 -2.71 18.21
CA LEU A 37 -18.59 -3.28 19.12
C LEU A 37 -18.54 -2.61 20.50
N GLY A 38 -19.31 -1.52 20.72
CA GLY A 38 -19.42 -0.83 21.99
C GLY A 38 -18.51 0.39 22.17
N PHE A 39 -17.94 0.92 21.08
CA PHE A 39 -17.16 2.16 21.14
C PHE A 39 -18.04 3.41 21.03
N THR A 40 -17.65 4.50 21.68
CA THR A 40 -18.06 5.84 21.30
C THR A 40 -17.05 6.37 20.31
N VAL A 41 -17.50 6.92 19.18
CA VAL A 41 -16.60 7.31 18.08
C VAL A 41 -16.64 8.81 17.87
N SER A 42 -15.47 9.46 17.91
CA SER A 42 -15.26 10.84 17.47
C SER A 42 -14.44 10.87 16.19
N VAL A 43 -14.85 11.71 15.24
CA VAL A 43 -14.16 11.89 13.95
C VAL A 43 -13.75 13.34 13.82
N GLU A 44 -12.51 13.61 13.48
CA GLU A 44 -12.09 14.97 13.14
C GLU A 44 -12.83 15.48 11.90
N ARG A 45 -13.23 16.73 11.94
CA ARG A 45 -13.88 17.43 10.82
C ARG A 45 -13.10 17.24 9.52
N ASP A 46 -13.84 17.00 8.45
CA ASP A 46 -13.31 16.76 7.10
C ASP A 46 -12.36 15.55 6.97
N ALA A 47 -12.28 14.65 7.97
CA ALA A 47 -11.38 13.50 7.94
C ALA A 47 -11.59 12.60 6.71
N GLY A 48 -12.84 12.42 6.29
CA GLY A 48 -13.18 11.61 5.12
C GLY A 48 -13.36 12.38 3.82
N ALA A 49 -13.29 13.71 3.84
CA ALA A 49 -13.69 14.56 2.70
C ALA A 49 -12.89 14.25 1.42
N SER A 50 -11.58 14.04 1.53
CA SER A 50 -10.71 13.67 0.40
C SER A 50 -10.98 12.27 -0.16
N ALA A 51 -11.63 11.39 0.63
CA ALA A 51 -12.08 10.07 0.21
C ALA A 51 -13.56 10.04 -0.23
N GLY A 52 -14.23 11.20 -0.25
CA GLY A 52 -15.63 11.34 -0.66
C GLY A 52 -16.66 11.02 0.44
N PHE A 53 -16.24 11.03 1.71
CA PHE A 53 -17.11 10.86 2.87
C PHE A 53 -17.23 12.21 3.61
N ASP A 54 -18.39 12.79 3.62
CA ASP A 54 -18.67 14.05 4.32
C ASP A 54 -18.96 13.84 5.81
N ASP A 55 -18.90 14.92 6.59
CA ASP A 55 -19.16 14.90 8.03
C ASP A 55 -20.57 14.40 8.34
N ALA A 56 -21.56 14.75 7.51
CA ALA A 56 -22.95 14.32 7.70
C ALA A 56 -23.13 12.81 7.59
N ALA A 57 -22.33 12.14 6.75
CA ALA A 57 -22.32 10.68 6.65
C ALA A 57 -21.77 10.05 7.94
N TYR A 58 -20.76 10.65 8.57
CA TYR A 58 -20.24 10.20 9.86
C TYR A 58 -21.24 10.41 11.00
N GLU A 59 -21.90 11.55 11.06
CA GLU A 59 -22.97 11.80 12.02
C GLU A 59 -24.14 10.82 11.86
N THR A 60 -24.51 10.51 10.61
CA THR A 60 -25.55 9.51 10.31
C THR A 60 -25.14 8.10 10.77
N ALA A 61 -23.87 7.76 10.66
CA ALA A 61 -23.29 6.51 11.15
C ALA A 61 -23.16 6.47 12.71
N GLY A 62 -23.49 7.57 13.39
CA GLY A 62 -23.50 7.66 14.85
C GLY A 62 -22.22 8.20 15.50
N ALA A 63 -21.26 8.71 14.70
CA ALA A 63 -20.08 9.37 15.24
C ALA A 63 -20.38 10.82 15.68
N THR A 64 -19.55 11.33 16.57
CA THR A 64 -19.49 12.77 16.89
C THR A 64 -18.40 13.42 16.05
N VAL A 65 -18.75 14.41 15.24
CA VAL A 65 -17.74 15.20 14.51
C VAL A 65 -17.20 16.31 15.40
N VAL A 66 -15.86 16.36 15.51
CA VAL A 66 -15.14 17.33 16.35
C VAL A 66 -14.13 18.11 15.50
N ASP A 67 -13.81 19.35 15.89
CA ASP A 67 -12.84 20.17 15.14
C ASP A 67 -11.40 19.63 15.27
N ALA A 68 -11.06 19.04 16.42
CA ALA A 68 -9.81 18.33 16.67
C ALA A 68 -9.96 17.37 17.86
N LEU A 69 -9.34 16.21 17.78
CA LEU A 69 -9.33 15.21 18.86
C LEU A 69 -8.54 15.66 20.10
N GLY A 70 -7.64 16.65 19.97
CA GLY A 70 -6.80 17.11 21.06
C GLY A 70 -7.52 17.78 22.24
N GLY A 71 -8.83 18.07 22.11
CA GLY A 71 -9.68 18.57 23.21
C GLY A 71 -10.35 17.46 24.03
N GLU A 72 -10.44 16.25 23.47
CA GLU A 72 -11.02 15.07 24.12
C GLU A 72 -10.03 13.92 23.97
N SER A 73 -9.39 13.53 25.07
CA SER A 73 -8.47 12.39 25.04
C SER A 73 -9.22 11.10 24.70
N VAL A 74 -8.73 10.37 23.70
CA VAL A 74 -9.32 9.09 23.26
C VAL A 74 -8.55 7.91 23.86
N ASP A 75 -9.24 6.79 24.08
CA ASP A 75 -8.64 5.53 24.52
C ASP A 75 -7.93 4.81 23.37
N LEU A 76 -8.50 4.92 22.16
CA LEU A 76 -7.99 4.30 20.93
C LEU A 76 -7.99 5.33 19.80
N LEU A 77 -6.85 5.51 19.13
CA LEU A 77 -6.73 6.37 17.94
C LEU A 77 -6.47 5.51 16.71
N LEU A 78 -7.29 5.70 15.68
CA LEU A 78 -7.09 5.11 14.35
C LEU A 78 -6.48 6.13 13.40
N THR A 79 -5.46 5.69 12.67
CA THR A 79 -4.76 6.50 11.67
C THR A 79 -4.41 5.66 10.44
N VAL A 80 -4.25 6.30 9.29
CA VAL A 80 -3.69 5.66 8.09
C VAL A 80 -2.18 5.75 8.14
N SER A 81 -1.65 6.96 8.31
CA SER A 81 -0.21 7.26 8.32
C SER A 81 0.31 7.51 9.74
N PRO A 82 1.62 7.42 9.99
CA PRO A 82 2.18 7.77 11.30
C PRO A 82 1.75 9.18 11.71
N PRO A 83 1.15 9.38 12.89
CA PRO A 83 0.77 10.71 13.36
C PRO A 83 2.01 11.51 13.73
N THR A 84 1.88 12.84 13.73
CA THR A 84 2.86 13.69 14.42
C THR A 84 2.75 13.49 15.94
N PRO A 85 3.80 13.78 16.74
CA PRO A 85 3.71 13.71 18.20
C PRO A 85 2.54 14.53 18.79
N GLU A 86 2.22 15.68 18.19
CA GLU A 86 1.07 16.50 18.57
C GLU A 86 -0.26 15.78 18.33
N ALA A 87 -0.41 15.14 17.16
CA ALA A 87 -1.62 14.38 16.85
C ALA A 87 -1.75 13.11 17.70
N ALA A 88 -0.63 12.46 18.02
CA ALA A 88 -0.58 11.37 19.00
C ALA A 88 -0.95 11.82 20.41
N GLY A 89 -0.83 13.12 20.70
CA GLY A 89 -1.28 13.76 21.94
C GLY A 89 -2.77 13.60 22.24
N ALA A 90 -3.59 13.28 21.22
CA ALA A 90 -5.00 12.96 21.40
C ALA A 90 -5.24 11.63 22.15
N VAL A 91 -4.29 10.70 22.11
CA VAL A 91 -4.40 9.42 22.84
C VAL A 91 -4.11 9.65 24.32
N LYS A 92 -4.90 9.07 25.21
CA LYS A 92 -4.63 9.04 26.65
C LYS A 92 -3.32 8.29 26.95
N ASP A 93 -2.70 8.61 28.10
CA ASP A 93 -1.65 7.75 28.62
C ASP A 93 -2.24 6.35 28.88
N ASP A 94 -1.43 5.30 28.66
CA ASP A 94 -1.86 3.89 28.64
C ASP A 94 -2.88 3.53 27.54
N GLY A 95 -3.13 4.44 26.57
CA GLY A 95 -4.05 4.22 25.45
C GLY A 95 -3.45 3.42 24.31
N VAL A 96 -4.18 3.34 23.18
CA VAL A 96 -3.79 2.53 22.00
C VAL A 96 -3.78 3.39 20.75
N LEU A 97 -2.74 3.23 19.94
CA LEU A 97 -2.60 3.80 18.60
C LEU A 97 -2.54 2.68 17.57
N VAL A 98 -3.40 2.71 16.54
CA VAL A 98 -3.42 1.71 15.49
C VAL A 98 -3.32 2.36 14.12
N GLY A 99 -2.39 1.90 13.29
CA GLY A 99 -2.21 2.44 11.94
C GLY A 99 -1.04 1.81 11.19
N LEU A 100 -0.74 2.32 10.00
CA LEU A 100 0.52 2.07 9.31
C LEU A 100 1.56 3.02 9.91
N LEU A 101 2.34 2.55 10.86
CA LEU A 101 3.15 3.41 11.75
C LEU A 101 4.61 3.52 11.35
N ALA A 102 5.07 2.72 10.38
CA ALA A 102 6.45 2.66 9.88
C ALA A 102 7.49 2.59 11.02
N PRO A 103 7.47 1.56 11.87
CA PRO A 103 8.34 1.44 13.03
C PRO A 103 9.83 1.60 12.68
N GLY A 104 10.56 2.35 13.50
CA GLY A 104 11.96 2.69 13.27
C GLY A 104 12.18 3.92 12.38
N SER A 105 11.12 4.50 11.79
CA SER A 105 11.23 5.66 10.89
C SER A 105 11.07 7.00 11.62
N ASN A 106 10.42 7.02 12.79
CA ASN A 106 10.15 8.24 13.57
C ASN A 106 10.48 8.07 15.06
N PRO A 107 11.77 8.15 15.43
CA PRO A 107 12.20 8.01 16.83
C PRO A 107 11.54 9.00 17.81
N THR A 108 11.18 10.20 17.33
CA THR A 108 10.52 11.21 18.18
C THR A 108 9.13 10.75 18.59
N LEU A 109 8.34 10.23 17.65
CA LEU A 109 7.03 9.66 17.94
C LEU A 109 7.16 8.44 18.86
N GLU A 110 8.07 7.52 18.54
CA GLU A 110 8.28 6.28 19.28
C GLU A 110 8.66 6.55 20.75
N ASN A 111 9.59 7.48 21.00
CA ASN A 111 9.95 7.90 22.35
C ASN A 111 8.79 8.56 23.13
N ASP A 112 7.93 9.31 22.42
CA ASP A 112 6.75 9.91 23.06
C ASP A 112 5.72 8.84 23.45
N LEU A 113 5.45 7.88 22.57
CA LEU A 113 4.55 6.77 22.83
C LEU A 113 5.05 5.90 24.00
N GLU A 114 6.36 5.58 24.04
CA GLU A 114 6.97 4.81 25.13
C GLU A 114 6.84 5.55 26.47
N ARG A 115 7.20 6.85 26.52
CA ARG A 115 7.11 7.68 27.73
C ARG A 115 5.69 7.74 28.31
N ARG A 116 4.67 7.68 27.43
CA ARG A 116 3.25 7.75 27.78
C ARG A 116 2.60 6.39 27.94
N SER A 117 3.39 5.31 27.85
CA SER A 117 2.92 3.91 27.90
C SER A 117 1.84 3.60 26.86
N ILE A 118 1.83 4.29 25.71
CA ILE A 118 0.85 4.06 24.64
C ILE A 118 1.24 2.80 23.90
N THR A 119 0.28 1.87 23.75
CA THR A 119 0.46 0.68 22.94
C THR A 119 0.28 1.01 21.47
N ALA A 120 1.36 0.90 20.68
CA ALA A 120 1.32 1.13 19.24
C ALA A 120 1.16 -0.21 18.49
N ILE A 121 0.13 -0.31 17.65
CA ILE A 121 -0.12 -1.48 16.79
C ILE A 121 0.12 -1.07 15.35
N ALA A 122 1.25 -1.50 14.80
CA ALA A 122 1.60 -1.28 13.41
C ALA A 122 0.94 -2.34 12.53
N MET A 123 -0.02 -1.92 11.69
CA MET A 123 -0.77 -2.81 10.80
C MET A 123 0.13 -3.55 9.81
N GLU A 124 1.25 -2.97 9.43
CA GLU A 124 2.26 -3.58 8.56
C GLU A 124 3.06 -4.70 9.21
N LEU A 125 3.04 -4.83 10.54
CA LEU A 125 3.71 -5.90 11.29
C LEU A 125 2.80 -7.06 11.65
N ILE A 126 1.51 -7.02 11.27
CA ILE A 126 0.60 -8.13 11.50
C ILE A 126 1.11 -9.37 10.75
N PRO A 127 1.27 -10.53 11.44
CA PRO A 127 1.79 -11.75 10.82
C PRO A 127 0.92 -12.22 9.65
N ARG A 128 1.55 -12.63 8.54
CA ARG A 128 0.85 -13.15 7.36
C ARG A 128 0.45 -14.61 7.54
N THR A 129 -0.43 -14.88 8.48
CA THR A 129 -1.03 -16.21 8.72
C THR A 129 -2.43 -16.27 8.14
N THR A 130 -2.96 -17.48 7.95
CA THR A 130 -4.34 -17.68 7.45
C THR A 130 -5.38 -16.96 8.32
N LEU A 131 -5.17 -16.93 9.64
CA LEU A 131 -6.04 -16.24 10.60
C LEU A 131 -6.00 -14.72 10.49
N ALA A 132 -4.89 -14.17 10.01
CA ALA A 132 -4.65 -12.73 9.95
C ALA A 132 -4.90 -12.13 8.55
N GLN A 133 -5.30 -12.93 7.55
CA GLN A 133 -5.52 -12.45 6.18
C GLN A 133 -6.52 -11.29 6.10
N SER A 134 -7.59 -11.33 6.89
CA SER A 134 -8.59 -10.24 6.93
C SER A 134 -8.04 -8.94 7.53
N MET A 135 -6.95 -9.02 8.29
CA MET A 135 -6.26 -7.88 8.91
C MET A 135 -5.06 -7.38 8.09
N ASP A 136 -4.71 -8.02 6.95
CA ASP A 136 -3.55 -7.68 6.13
C ASP A 136 -3.77 -6.37 5.36
N ALA A 137 -3.46 -5.26 6.03
CA ALA A 137 -3.55 -3.92 5.46
C ALA A 137 -2.51 -3.70 4.35
N LEU A 138 -1.34 -4.34 4.42
CA LEU A 138 -0.33 -4.22 3.36
C LEU A 138 -0.88 -4.77 2.03
N SER A 139 -1.53 -5.94 2.06
CA SER A 139 -2.10 -6.54 0.85
C SER A 139 -3.28 -5.73 0.32
N SER A 140 -4.18 -5.23 1.18
CA SER A 140 -5.31 -4.42 0.75
C SER A 140 -4.85 -3.11 0.10
N GLN A 141 -3.88 -2.42 0.69
CA GLN A 141 -3.36 -1.16 0.16
C GLN A 141 -2.46 -1.38 -1.06
N ALA A 142 -1.68 -2.47 -1.12
CA ALA A 142 -0.92 -2.84 -2.31
C ALA A 142 -1.83 -3.13 -3.51
N THR A 143 -3.01 -3.73 -3.30
CA THR A 143 -4.02 -3.91 -4.35
C THR A 143 -4.49 -2.57 -4.91
N ALA A 144 -4.86 -1.62 -4.05
CA ALA A 144 -5.25 -0.27 -4.45
C ALA A 144 -4.13 0.46 -5.20
N ALA A 145 -2.89 0.37 -4.69
CA ALA A 145 -1.72 1.00 -5.29
C ALA A 145 -1.38 0.40 -6.67
N GLY A 146 -1.42 -0.93 -6.83
CA GLY A 146 -1.18 -1.59 -8.11
C GLY A 146 -2.21 -1.23 -9.19
N TYR A 147 -3.48 -1.09 -8.81
CA TYR A 147 -4.52 -0.57 -9.69
C TYR A 147 -4.25 0.88 -10.10
N ALA A 148 -3.98 1.75 -9.13
CA ALA A 148 -3.73 3.17 -9.36
C ALA A 148 -2.47 3.41 -10.19
N ALA A 149 -1.41 2.62 -10.02
CA ALA A 149 -0.19 2.70 -10.83
C ALA A 149 -0.49 2.55 -12.34
N VAL A 150 -1.33 1.58 -12.70
CA VAL A 150 -1.71 1.37 -14.10
C VAL A 150 -2.55 2.51 -14.64
N LEU A 151 -3.49 3.04 -13.84
CA LEU A 151 -4.32 4.18 -14.28
C LEU A 151 -3.47 5.45 -14.45
N THR A 152 -2.55 5.72 -13.51
CA THR A 152 -1.59 6.81 -13.65
C THR A 152 -0.75 6.61 -14.92
N GLY A 153 -0.21 5.40 -15.13
CA GLY A 153 0.52 5.06 -16.34
C GLY A 153 -0.28 5.25 -17.61
N ALA A 154 -1.55 4.85 -17.63
CA ALA A 154 -2.43 4.99 -18.79
C ALA A 154 -2.77 6.46 -19.10
N THR A 155 -2.83 7.33 -18.08
CA THR A 155 -3.10 8.76 -18.24
C THR A 155 -1.87 9.53 -18.72
N GLU A 156 -0.71 9.19 -18.17
CA GLU A 156 0.56 9.89 -18.43
C GLU A 156 1.29 9.41 -19.69
N LEU A 157 1.00 8.18 -20.15
CA LEU A 157 1.61 7.62 -21.36
C LEU A 157 0.98 8.26 -22.61
N PRO A 158 1.75 8.85 -23.55
CA PRO A 158 1.22 9.44 -24.79
C PRO A 158 0.87 8.35 -25.83
N LYS A 159 0.20 7.27 -25.40
CA LYS A 159 -0.14 6.10 -26.23
C LYS A 159 -1.39 5.42 -25.70
N PHE A 160 -2.19 4.84 -26.62
CA PHE A 160 -3.34 4.03 -26.23
C PHE A 160 -2.90 2.71 -25.56
N MET A 161 -3.61 2.32 -24.51
CA MET A 161 -3.41 1.02 -23.87
C MET A 161 -3.88 -0.13 -24.80
N PRO A 162 -5.12 -0.11 -25.35
CA PRO A 162 -5.59 -1.16 -26.26
C PRO A 162 -5.17 -0.91 -27.71
N MET A 163 -5.31 -1.95 -28.53
CA MET A 163 -5.26 -1.82 -29.98
C MET A 163 -6.51 -1.09 -30.50
N PHE A 164 -6.31 -0.15 -31.41
CA PHE A 164 -7.41 0.47 -32.17
C PHE A 164 -7.28 0.19 -33.66
N VAL A 165 -8.42 -0.07 -34.29
CA VAL A 165 -8.56 -0.16 -35.74
C VAL A 165 -9.54 0.93 -36.16
N THR A 166 -9.08 1.90 -36.95
CA THR A 166 -9.86 3.05 -37.43
C THR A 166 -9.70 3.18 -38.94
N ALA A 167 -10.49 4.09 -39.53
CA ALA A 167 -10.31 4.47 -40.96
C ALA A 167 -8.91 5.07 -41.22
N ALA A 168 -8.23 5.60 -40.24
CA ALA A 168 -6.86 6.13 -40.30
C ALA A 168 -5.77 5.03 -40.18
N GLY A 169 -6.16 3.77 -39.94
CA GLY A 169 -5.26 2.64 -39.80
C GLY A 169 -5.34 1.97 -38.42
N THR A 170 -4.40 1.04 -38.20
CA THR A 170 -4.28 0.27 -36.95
C THR A 170 -3.22 0.90 -36.04
N VAL A 171 -3.60 1.15 -34.82
CA VAL A 171 -2.69 1.59 -33.74
C VAL A 171 -2.41 0.39 -32.84
N PRO A 172 -1.14 -0.05 -32.70
CA PRO A 172 -0.81 -1.18 -31.84
C PRO A 172 -1.02 -0.84 -30.36
N PRO A 173 -1.33 -1.85 -29.52
CA PRO A 173 -1.51 -1.64 -28.08
C PRO A 173 -0.19 -1.30 -27.40
N ALA A 174 -0.27 -0.67 -26.22
CA ALA A 174 0.89 -0.45 -25.37
C ALA A 174 1.48 -1.78 -24.88
N ARG A 175 2.81 -1.80 -24.76
CA ARG A 175 3.57 -2.88 -24.12
C ARG A 175 3.87 -2.45 -22.68
N VAL A 176 3.32 -3.18 -21.73
CA VAL A 176 3.49 -2.92 -20.28
C VAL A 176 4.36 -4.01 -19.69
N LEU A 177 5.40 -3.63 -18.97
CA LEU A 177 6.23 -4.54 -18.18
C LEU A 177 6.00 -4.29 -16.70
N VAL A 178 5.75 -5.35 -15.94
CA VAL A 178 5.64 -5.32 -14.48
C VAL A 178 6.83 -6.07 -13.88
N LEU A 179 7.65 -5.38 -13.10
CA LEU A 179 8.78 -5.94 -12.36
C LEU A 179 8.42 -6.09 -10.87
N GLY A 180 8.32 -7.33 -10.44
CA GLY A 180 7.78 -7.73 -9.14
C GLY A 180 6.32 -8.19 -9.26
N VAL A 181 6.07 -9.46 -8.92
CA VAL A 181 4.74 -10.10 -9.01
C VAL A 181 4.22 -10.42 -7.61
N GLY A 182 4.29 -9.42 -6.72
CA GLY A 182 3.56 -9.42 -5.46
C GLY A 182 2.10 -8.98 -5.65
N VAL A 183 1.40 -8.67 -4.57
CA VAL A 183 -0.02 -8.26 -4.61
C VAL A 183 -0.23 -7.05 -5.54
N ALA A 184 0.61 -6.01 -5.41
CA ALA A 184 0.53 -4.83 -6.28
C ALA A 184 0.81 -5.17 -7.76
N GLY A 185 1.84 -6.00 -8.02
CA GLY A 185 2.20 -6.42 -9.37
C GLY A 185 1.12 -7.27 -10.05
N LEU A 186 0.54 -8.23 -9.34
CA LEU A 186 -0.59 -9.03 -9.85
C LEU A 186 -1.79 -8.15 -10.18
N GLN A 187 -2.12 -7.19 -9.32
CA GLN A 187 -3.19 -6.25 -9.60
C GLN A 187 -2.88 -5.34 -10.79
N ALA A 188 -1.63 -4.88 -10.91
CA ALA A 188 -1.18 -4.09 -12.05
C ALA A 188 -1.31 -4.89 -13.36
N ILE A 189 -0.87 -6.15 -13.38
CA ILE A 189 -1.02 -7.06 -14.52
C ILE A 189 -2.50 -7.19 -14.92
N ALA A 190 -3.37 -7.52 -13.96
CA ALA A 190 -4.80 -7.68 -14.20
C ALA A 190 -5.44 -6.40 -14.75
N THR A 191 -5.06 -5.24 -14.21
CA THR A 191 -5.60 -3.94 -14.62
C THR A 191 -5.12 -3.57 -16.03
N ALA A 192 -3.83 -3.67 -16.31
CA ALA A 192 -3.26 -3.36 -17.64
C ALA A 192 -3.84 -4.29 -18.72
N LYS A 193 -4.07 -5.57 -18.41
CA LYS A 193 -4.75 -6.51 -19.29
C LYS A 193 -6.19 -6.10 -19.61
N ARG A 194 -6.95 -5.67 -18.59
CA ARG A 194 -8.33 -5.18 -18.78
C ARG A 194 -8.37 -3.91 -19.64
N LEU A 195 -7.35 -3.06 -19.56
CA LEU A 195 -7.20 -1.90 -20.43
C LEU A 195 -6.73 -2.26 -21.86
N GLY A 196 -6.45 -3.53 -22.13
CA GLY A 196 -6.13 -4.04 -23.46
C GLY A 196 -4.65 -3.98 -23.85
N ALA A 197 -3.76 -3.73 -22.90
CA ALA A 197 -2.32 -3.75 -23.13
C ALA A 197 -1.77 -5.18 -23.38
N ILE A 198 -0.60 -5.25 -24.02
CA ILE A 198 0.24 -6.46 -24.03
C ILE A 198 1.10 -6.39 -22.78
N VAL A 199 0.86 -7.31 -21.83
CA VAL A 199 1.52 -7.28 -20.52
C VAL A 199 2.57 -8.36 -20.43
N TYR A 200 3.79 -7.96 -20.05
CA TYR A 200 4.89 -8.80 -19.65
C TYR A 200 5.11 -8.62 -18.15
N ALA A 201 5.59 -9.66 -17.48
CA ALA A 201 5.92 -9.58 -16.05
C ALA A 201 7.13 -10.45 -15.71
N TYR A 202 7.88 -10.01 -14.72
CA TYR A 202 9.04 -10.73 -14.20
C TYR A 202 9.04 -10.74 -12.68
N ASP A 203 9.39 -11.87 -12.10
CA ASP A 203 9.70 -12.03 -10.67
C ASP A 203 10.80 -13.07 -10.53
N ILE A 204 11.60 -12.95 -9.46
CA ILE A 204 12.64 -13.94 -9.14
C ILE A 204 12.06 -15.29 -8.68
N ARG A 205 10.81 -15.32 -8.25
CA ARG A 205 10.11 -16.50 -7.74
C ARG A 205 9.42 -17.22 -8.91
N PRO A 206 9.85 -18.44 -9.27
CA PRO A 206 9.32 -19.17 -10.42
C PRO A 206 7.84 -19.53 -10.30
N GLU A 207 7.31 -19.71 -9.09
CA GLU A 207 5.91 -19.99 -8.81
C GLU A 207 4.97 -18.86 -9.24
N THR A 208 5.48 -17.65 -9.43
CA THR A 208 4.67 -16.51 -9.90
C THR A 208 4.32 -16.59 -11.37
N LYS A 209 5.01 -17.42 -12.16
CA LYS A 209 4.76 -17.60 -13.60
C LYS A 209 3.32 -18.02 -13.88
N GLU A 210 2.83 -19.05 -13.17
CA GLU A 210 1.46 -19.54 -13.34
C GLU A 210 0.43 -18.45 -13.00
N GLN A 211 0.71 -17.63 -11.97
CA GLN A 211 -0.15 -16.52 -11.59
C GLN A 211 -0.23 -15.45 -12.67
N VAL A 212 0.91 -15.08 -13.28
CA VAL A 212 0.97 -14.13 -14.41
C VAL A 212 0.19 -14.63 -15.60
N GLU A 213 0.41 -15.90 -16.00
CA GLU A 213 -0.25 -16.51 -17.15
C GLU A 213 -1.76 -16.64 -16.95
N SER A 214 -2.22 -16.97 -15.74
CA SER A 214 -3.63 -17.02 -15.39
C SER A 214 -4.36 -15.67 -15.56
N LEU A 215 -3.63 -14.56 -15.37
CA LEU A 215 -4.14 -13.20 -15.62
C LEU A 215 -4.02 -12.78 -17.11
N GLY A 216 -3.52 -13.66 -17.97
CA GLY A 216 -3.31 -13.40 -19.39
C GLY A 216 -2.07 -12.55 -19.69
N GLY A 217 -1.16 -12.38 -18.72
CA GLY A 217 0.18 -11.82 -18.91
C GLY A 217 1.14 -12.83 -19.54
N ARG A 218 2.32 -12.35 -19.91
CA ARG A 218 3.42 -13.16 -20.43
C ARG A 218 4.56 -13.08 -19.41
N PHE A 219 4.94 -14.22 -18.86
CA PHE A 219 6.08 -14.25 -17.95
C PHE A 219 7.40 -14.14 -18.74
N VAL A 220 8.33 -13.33 -18.26
CA VAL A 220 9.67 -13.20 -18.82
C VAL A 220 10.54 -14.27 -18.20
N ASP A 221 10.84 -15.32 -18.97
CA ASP A 221 11.74 -16.39 -18.54
C ASP A 221 13.19 -15.90 -18.59
N ALA A 222 13.71 -15.42 -17.48
CA ALA A 222 15.11 -15.09 -17.30
C ALA A 222 15.72 -16.06 -16.27
N PRO A 223 16.99 -16.44 -16.40
CA PRO A 223 17.65 -17.29 -15.43
C PRO A 223 17.54 -16.69 -14.02
N THR A 224 17.09 -17.46 -13.06
CA THR A 224 17.04 -17.08 -11.64
C THR A 224 18.11 -17.84 -10.88
N GLN A 225 18.67 -17.21 -9.86
CA GLN A 225 19.58 -17.90 -8.94
C GLN A 225 18.75 -18.82 -8.05
N GLU A 226 19.29 -19.99 -7.73
CA GLU A 226 18.69 -20.86 -6.72
C GLU A 226 18.65 -20.10 -5.39
N MET A 227 17.47 -19.99 -4.81
CA MET A 227 17.30 -19.47 -3.46
C MET A 227 17.66 -20.54 -2.44
N ASP A 228 18.31 -20.14 -1.37
CA ASP A 228 18.49 -21.01 -0.20
C ASP A 228 17.14 -21.18 0.52
N ASP A 229 16.97 -22.27 1.30
CA ASP A 229 15.72 -22.57 2.05
C ASP A 229 15.24 -21.42 2.99
N GLY A 230 16.09 -20.41 3.22
CA GLY A 230 15.77 -19.18 3.95
C GLY A 230 15.40 -17.97 3.07
N GLY A 231 15.27 -18.11 1.75
CA GLY A 231 14.93 -17.01 0.83
C GLY A 231 16.09 -16.05 0.51
N TYR A 232 17.32 -16.39 0.86
CA TYR A 232 18.52 -15.63 0.54
C TYR A 232 19.21 -16.18 -0.71
N ALA A 233 19.61 -15.30 -1.62
CA ALA A 233 20.39 -15.67 -2.79
C ALA A 233 21.75 -16.23 -2.34
N ARG A 234 22.13 -17.43 -2.82
CA ARG A 234 23.49 -17.95 -2.73
C ARG A 234 24.46 -17.02 -3.46
N ALA A 235 25.77 -17.16 -3.18
CA ALA A 235 26.82 -16.40 -3.84
C ALA A 235 26.60 -16.42 -5.37
N VAL A 236 26.53 -15.21 -5.93
CA VAL A 236 26.12 -14.91 -7.31
C VAL A 236 27.02 -15.65 -8.28
N ASP A 237 26.45 -16.51 -9.13
CA ASP A 237 27.10 -16.88 -10.38
C ASP A 237 26.98 -15.63 -11.30
N GLU A 238 28.10 -14.93 -11.49
CA GLU A 238 28.14 -13.66 -12.24
C GLU A 238 27.61 -13.80 -13.67
N ASP A 239 27.77 -14.97 -14.28
CA ASP A 239 27.26 -15.28 -15.61
C ASP A 239 25.74 -15.36 -15.64
N VAL A 240 25.11 -15.96 -14.64
CA VAL A 240 23.65 -16.04 -14.51
C VAL A 240 23.04 -14.66 -14.26
N ALA A 241 23.62 -13.89 -13.37
CA ALA A 241 23.15 -12.54 -13.07
C ALA A 241 23.31 -11.58 -14.26
N SER A 242 24.42 -11.72 -15.01
CA SER A 242 24.64 -10.93 -16.24
C SER A 242 23.62 -11.26 -17.30
N ARG A 243 23.35 -12.54 -17.54
CA ARG A 243 22.37 -13.00 -18.53
C ARG A 243 20.93 -12.60 -18.16
N GLN A 244 20.58 -12.63 -16.87
CA GLN A 244 19.31 -12.14 -16.35
C GLN A 244 19.14 -10.65 -16.63
N ARG A 245 20.17 -9.84 -16.32
CA ARG A 245 20.15 -8.38 -16.58
C ARG A 245 19.99 -8.07 -18.07
N GLU A 246 20.70 -8.77 -18.94
CA GLU A 246 20.62 -8.58 -20.39
C GLU A 246 19.21 -8.88 -20.93
N ILE A 247 18.59 -9.99 -20.51
CA ILE A 247 17.21 -10.33 -20.92
C ILE A 247 16.22 -9.27 -20.44
N LEU A 248 16.32 -8.86 -19.17
CA LEU A 248 15.44 -7.82 -18.61
C LEU A 248 15.64 -6.47 -19.31
N ALA A 249 16.88 -6.08 -19.57
CA ALA A 249 17.21 -4.84 -20.29
C ALA A 249 16.52 -4.80 -21.66
N GLY A 250 16.56 -5.92 -22.42
CA GLY A 250 15.87 -6.00 -23.71
C GLY A 250 14.35 -5.84 -23.60
N VAL A 251 13.72 -6.42 -22.58
CA VAL A 251 12.26 -6.29 -22.37
C VAL A 251 11.90 -4.88 -21.89
N VAL A 252 12.71 -4.26 -21.02
CA VAL A 252 12.55 -2.87 -20.58
C VAL A 252 12.63 -1.93 -21.79
N ALA A 253 13.68 -2.04 -22.63
CA ALA A 253 13.88 -1.21 -23.83
C ALA A 253 12.70 -1.27 -24.81
N ASP A 254 12.05 -2.42 -24.90
CA ASP A 254 10.90 -2.68 -25.77
C ASP A 254 9.55 -2.22 -25.19
N SER A 255 9.51 -1.84 -23.91
CA SER A 255 8.29 -1.48 -23.21
C SER A 255 7.93 0.00 -23.41
N ASP A 256 6.62 0.30 -23.45
CA ASP A 256 6.10 1.66 -23.45
C ASP A 256 5.86 2.16 -22.01
N LEU A 257 5.45 1.25 -21.12
CA LEU A 257 5.24 1.50 -19.70
C LEU A 257 5.93 0.40 -18.87
N VAL A 258 6.74 0.80 -17.90
CA VAL A 258 7.31 -0.11 -16.90
C VAL A 258 6.75 0.24 -15.53
N ILE A 259 6.28 -0.75 -14.79
CA ILE A 259 5.82 -0.60 -13.40
C ILE A 259 6.68 -1.49 -12.53
N THR A 260 7.38 -0.89 -11.55
CA THR A 260 8.22 -1.65 -10.62
C THR A 260 7.58 -1.67 -9.24
N THR A 261 7.52 -2.88 -8.64
CA THR A 261 6.83 -3.11 -7.37
C THR A 261 7.65 -3.93 -6.37
N ALA A 262 8.94 -4.18 -6.68
CA ALA A 262 9.77 -5.04 -5.85
C ALA A 262 10.21 -4.31 -4.58
N GLN A 263 9.61 -4.67 -3.47
CA GLN A 263 9.93 -4.14 -2.14
C GLN A 263 10.24 -5.28 -1.18
N VAL A 264 11.17 -5.03 -0.27
CA VAL A 264 11.48 -5.94 0.83
C VAL A 264 11.19 -5.17 2.13
N PRO A 265 10.22 -5.60 2.94
CA PRO A 265 9.89 -4.92 4.18
C PRO A 265 11.11 -4.67 5.06
N GLY A 266 11.26 -3.42 5.55
CA GLY A 266 12.37 -3.02 6.42
C GLY A 266 13.75 -2.96 5.77
N ARG A 267 13.85 -3.06 4.43
CA ARG A 267 15.12 -2.97 3.68
C ARG A 267 14.98 -2.02 2.49
N THR A 268 16.12 -1.52 2.01
CA THR A 268 16.20 -0.78 0.76
C THR A 268 15.73 -1.66 -0.40
N ALA A 269 14.92 -1.10 -1.30
CA ALA A 269 14.43 -1.79 -2.48
C ALA A 269 15.60 -2.23 -3.39
N PRO A 270 15.51 -3.42 -4.01
CA PRO A 270 16.55 -3.86 -4.95
C PRO A 270 16.56 -3.00 -6.20
N ARG A 271 17.73 -2.66 -6.70
CA ARG A 271 17.90 -2.02 -8.00
C ARG A 271 17.66 -3.04 -9.10
N LEU A 272 16.66 -2.79 -9.97
CA LEU A 272 16.28 -3.68 -11.06
C LEU A 272 16.56 -3.08 -12.44
N VAL A 273 16.53 -1.75 -12.55
CA VAL A 273 16.71 -1.03 -13.82
C VAL A 273 17.79 0.03 -13.63
N GLU A 274 18.92 -0.16 -14.29
CA GLU A 274 20.02 0.79 -14.29
C GLU A 274 19.76 1.94 -15.27
N GLN A 275 20.47 3.06 -15.13
CA GLN A 275 20.26 4.27 -15.91
C GLN A 275 20.47 4.08 -17.41
N ASP A 276 21.45 3.28 -17.81
CA ASP A 276 21.73 2.95 -19.21
C ASP A 276 20.59 2.16 -19.85
N VAL A 277 19.94 1.27 -19.08
CA VAL A 277 18.74 0.52 -19.50
C VAL A 277 17.56 1.47 -19.66
N VAL A 278 17.36 2.44 -18.74
CA VAL A 278 16.35 3.49 -18.91
C VAL A 278 16.60 4.28 -20.19
N ALA A 279 17.85 4.70 -20.44
CA ALA A 279 18.24 5.47 -21.62
C ALA A 279 18.05 4.68 -22.94
N SER A 280 17.96 3.35 -22.88
CA SER A 280 17.71 2.50 -24.04
C SER A 280 16.22 2.39 -24.43
N MET A 281 15.32 2.85 -23.58
CA MET A 281 13.87 2.88 -23.89
C MET A 281 13.57 3.94 -24.94
N ARG A 282 12.42 3.81 -25.59
CA ARG A 282 11.97 4.80 -26.57
C ARG A 282 11.63 6.12 -25.90
N PRO A 283 12.04 7.27 -26.46
CA PRO A 283 11.57 8.58 -25.98
C PRO A 283 10.03 8.62 -25.94
N GLY A 284 9.46 9.15 -24.84
CA GLY A 284 8.03 9.14 -24.58
C GLY A 284 7.55 7.90 -23.80
N SER A 285 8.43 6.92 -23.53
CA SER A 285 8.14 5.83 -22.58
C SER A 285 8.08 6.35 -21.15
N LEU A 286 7.40 5.58 -20.30
CA LEU A 286 7.14 5.93 -18.90
C LEU A 286 7.54 4.79 -17.98
N ILE A 287 8.14 5.14 -16.84
CA ILE A 287 8.37 4.22 -15.72
C ILE A 287 7.61 4.73 -14.49
N ILE A 288 6.90 3.84 -13.80
CA ILE A 288 6.33 4.10 -12.49
C ILE A 288 7.05 3.23 -11.47
N ASP A 289 7.86 3.85 -10.65
CA ASP A 289 8.62 3.18 -9.60
C ASP A 289 7.87 3.28 -8.26
N MET A 290 7.09 2.24 -7.95
CA MET A 290 6.33 2.17 -6.69
C MET A 290 7.23 1.94 -5.48
N ALA A 291 8.52 1.64 -5.69
CA ALA A 291 9.50 1.43 -4.63
C ALA A 291 10.32 2.69 -4.32
N ALA A 292 10.04 3.83 -4.97
CA ALA A 292 10.82 5.06 -4.84
C ALA A 292 11.03 5.49 -3.38
N GLY A 293 9.99 5.40 -2.54
CA GLY A 293 10.06 5.73 -1.11
C GLY A 293 10.98 4.83 -0.28
N SER A 294 11.35 3.65 -0.79
CA SER A 294 12.27 2.70 -0.13
C SER A 294 13.63 2.56 -0.85
N GLY A 295 14.01 3.58 -1.63
CA GLY A 295 15.29 3.63 -2.34
C GLY A 295 15.20 3.34 -3.84
N GLY A 296 14.06 2.92 -4.34
CA GLY A 296 13.74 2.77 -5.76
C GLY A 296 14.29 1.51 -6.42
N ASN A 297 13.47 0.95 -7.31
CA ASN A 297 13.91 -0.14 -8.20
C ASN A 297 14.62 0.38 -9.46
N VAL A 298 14.49 1.67 -9.75
CA VAL A 298 15.00 2.32 -10.96
C VAL A 298 16.07 3.33 -10.57
N GLU A 299 17.22 3.28 -11.22
CA GLU A 299 18.26 4.25 -10.99
C GLU A 299 17.79 5.65 -11.42
N GLY A 300 18.01 6.64 -10.56
CA GLY A 300 17.56 8.02 -10.76
C GLY A 300 16.12 8.29 -10.31
N SER A 301 15.35 7.27 -9.95
CA SER A 301 14.01 7.45 -9.35
C SER A 301 14.09 8.25 -8.05
N ARG A 302 13.11 9.14 -7.84
CA ARG A 302 13.00 9.98 -6.63
C ARG A 302 11.57 9.94 -6.09
N PRO A 303 11.42 9.88 -4.75
CA PRO A 303 10.10 9.90 -4.12
C PRO A 303 9.32 11.17 -4.50
N ASP A 304 8.09 10.98 -4.99
CA ASP A 304 7.11 12.02 -5.35
C ASP A 304 7.61 13.08 -6.36
N GLU A 305 8.67 12.73 -7.12
CA GLU A 305 9.21 13.56 -8.18
C GLU A 305 9.08 12.87 -9.55
N GLU A 306 9.08 13.69 -10.59
CA GLU A 306 9.28 13.26 -11.97
C GLU A 306 10.74 13.49 -12.37
N VAL A 307 11.37 12.45 -12.91
CA VAL A 307 12.74 12.52 -13.47
C VAL A 307 12.69 12.21 -14.95
N LEU A 308 13.43 12.94 -15.77
CA LEU A 308 13.55 12.75 -17.21
C LEU A 308 14.96 12.27 -17.57
N ILE A 309 15.07 11.11 -18.22
CA ILE A 309 16.33 10.53 -18.72
C ILE A 309 16.16 10.19 -20.19
N GLU A 310 16.91 10.86 -21.09
CA GLU A 310 16.88 10.63 -22.56
C GLU A 310 15.46 10.57 -23.16
N GLY A 311 14.55 11.41 -22.63
CA GLY A 311 13.15 11.46 -23.09
C GLY A 311 12.22 10.39 -22.46
N VAL A 312 12.71 9.58 -21.52
CA VAL A 312 11.95 8.65 -20.71
C VAL A 312 11.60 9.31 -19.38
N ARG A 313 10.32 9.30 -19.02
CA ARG A 313 9.85 9.85 -17.75
C ARG A 313 9.85 8.76 -16.67
N ILE A 314 10.33 9.09 -15.49
CA ILE A 314 10.28 8.23 -14.30
C ILE A 314 9.45 8.95 -13.25
N LEU A 315 8.35 8.35 -12.83
CA LEU A 315 7.52 8.81 -11.72
C LEU A 315 7.79 7.92 -10.52
N GLY A 316 8.05 8.54 -9.36
CA GLY A 316 8.33 7.83 -8.09
C GLY A 316 7.22 8.03 -7.04
N PRO A 317 5.94 7.73 -7.31
CA PRO A 317 4.86 8.02 -6.38
C PRO A 317 4.96 7.16 -5.12
N THR A 318 4.80 7.79 -3.94
CA THR A 318 4.86 7.08 -2.66
C THR A 318 3.50 6.68 -2.10
N ASP A 319 2.41 7.31 -2.57
CA ASP A 319 1.06 7.09 -2.03
C ASP A 319 -0.01 6.88 -3.12
N LEU A 320 0.22 5.88 -3.96
CA LEU A 320 -0.72 5.54 -5.04
C LEU A 320 -2.09 5.07 -4.54
N ALA A 321 -2.18 4.45 -3.36
CA ALA A 321 -3.44 4.00 -2.80
C ALA A 321 -4.40 5.17 -2.54
N SER A 322 -3.88 6.36 -2.24
CA SER A 322 -4.63 7.61 -2.07
C SER A 322 -5.32 8.10 -3.35
N ASN A 323 -4.89 7.63 -4.53
CA ASN A 323 -5.56 7.98 -5.80
C ASN A 323 -6.93 7.29 -5.96
N VAL A 324 -7.18 6.25 -5.17
CA VAL A 324 -8.47 5.56 -5.07
C VAL A 324 -8.97 5.56 -3.62
N ALA A 325 -8.88 6.71 -2.99
CA ALA A 325 -9.03 6.92 -1.56
C ALA A 325 -10.30 6.30 -0.98
N ALA A 326 -11.45 6.40 -1.66
CA ALA A 326 -12.71 5.85 -1.17
C ALA A 326 -12.64 4.33 -0.96
N ASP A 327 -12.20 3.57 -1.97
CA ASP A 327 -12.12 2.11 -1.88
C ASP A 327 -10.94 1.65 -1.04
N ALA A 328 -9.81 2.35 -1.12
CA ALA A 328 -8.65 2.10 -0.26
C ALA A 328 -9.00 2.27 1.23
N SER A 329 -9.76 3.33 1.59
CA SER A 329 -10.26 3.53 2.96
C SER A 329 -11.25 2.44 3.39
N ARG A 330 -12.17 2.02 2.50
CA ARG A 330 -13.09 0.91 2.82
C ARG A 330 -12.36 -0.40 3.10
N MET A 331 -11.35 -0.72 2.30
CA MET A 331 -10.53 -1.93 2.51
C MET A 331 -9.71 -1.82 3.81
N TYR A 332 -9.08 -0.67 4.03
CA TYR A 332 -8.30 -0.42 5.25
C TYR A 332 -9.16 -0.47 6.51
N GLY A 333 -10.31 0.20 6.50
CA GLY A 333 -11.27 0.18 7.60
C GLY A 333 -11.75 -1.23 7.94
N ARG A 334 -11.95 -2.10 6.95
CA ARG A 334 -12.27 -3.52 7.20
C ARG A 334 -11.11 -4.24 7.89
N ASN A 335 -9.86 -4.00 7.46
CA ASN A 335 -8.70 -4.59 8.14
C ASN A 335 -8.63 -4.15 9.61
N LEU A 336 -8.89 -2.88 9.90
CA LEU A 336 -8.92 -2.34 11.27
C LEU A 336 -10.05 -2.96 12.10
N ILE A 337 -11.26 -3.08 11.54
CA ILE A 337 -12.40 -3.71 12.24
C ILE A 337 -12.09 -5.15 12.60
N GLU A 338 -11.53 -5.93 11.67
CA GLU A 338 -11.15 -7.32 11.91
C GLU A 338 -10.12 -7.45 13.06
N LEU A 339 -9.16 -6.53 13.11
CA LEU A 339 -8.20 -6.45 14.20
C LEU A 339 -8.90 -6.11 15.52
N ILE A 340 -9.68 -5.02 15.55
CA ILE A 340 -10.34 -4.51 16.74
C ILE A 340 -11.35 -5.53 17.30
N THR A 341 -12.11 -6.19 16.43
CA THR A 341 -13.06 -7.24 16.83
C THR A 341 -12.39 -8.36 17.62
N ARG A 342 -11.14 -8.70 17.28
CA ARG A 342 -10.37 -9.72 18.03
C ARG A 342 -9.85 -9.22 19.38
N MET A 343 -9.74 -7.91 19.54
CA MET A 343 -9.26 -7.27 20.77
C MET A 343 -10.41 -7.01 21.76
N VAL A 344 -11.65 -7.01 21.30
CA VAL A 344 -12.85 -6.90 22.15
C VAL A 344 -13.22 -8.28 22.68
N THR A 345 -13.33 -8.43 24.00
CA THR A 345 -13.70 -9.67 24.68
C THR A 345 -14.82 -9.41 25.68
N ASP A 346 -15.39 -10.47 26.23
CA ASP A 346 -16.42 -10.36 27.30
C ASP A 346 -15.89 -9.62 28.53
N ASP A 347 -14.57 -9.64 28.76
CA ASP A 347 -13.91 -8.98 29.88
C ASP A 347 -13.45 -7.54 29.55
N GLY A 348 -13.69 -7.06 28.32
CA GLY A 348 -13.30 -5.74 27.82
C GLY A 348 -12.29 -5.79 26.67
N PHE A 349 -11.57 -4.67 26.45
CA PHE A 349 -10.59 -4.53 25.38
C PHE A 349 -9.21 -5.04 25.84
N SER A 350 -8.61 -5.96 25.06
CA SER A 350 -7.32 -6.57 25.37
C SER A 350 -6.41 -6.66 24.15
N VAL A 351 -5.21 -6.11 24.28
CA VAL A 351 -4.17 -6.15 23.24
C VAL A 351 -3.43 -7.50 23.21
N CYS A 352 -3.44 -8.25 24.32
CA CYS A 352 -2.65 -9.48 24.49
C CYS A 352 -3.05 -10.65 23.59
N LEU A 353 -4.26 -10.65 23.02
CA LEU A 353 -4.79 -11.79 22.25
C LEU A 353 -4.12 -12.01 20.89
N LEU A 354 -3.40 -11.01 20.35
CA LEU A 354 -2.67 -11.15 19.08
C LEU A 354 -1.44 -12.07 19.20
N TYR A 355 -0.89 -12.25 20.41
CA TYR A 355 0.31 -13.05 20.68
C TYR A 355 0.01 -14.46 21.22
N THR A 356 -1.23 -14.76 21.55
CA THR A 356 -1.62 -16.01 22.23
C THR A 356 -2.38 -17.00 21.35
N SER A 357 -2.55 -16.73 20.05
CA SER A 357 -3.05 -17.74 19.11
C SER A 357 -2.00 -18.81 18.93
N PRO A 358 -2.27 -20.09 19.29
CA PRO A 358 -1.34 -21.17 19.04
C PRO A 358 -1.09 -21.27 17.53
N SER A 359 0.17 -21.38 17.18
CA SER A 359 0.71 -21.67 15.84
C SER A 359 0.17 -23.00 15.28
#